data_645b612b29557ab9284a360f7da541b2
#
_entry.id   645b612b29557ab9284a360f7da541b2
#
_cell.length_a   1.000
_cell.length_b   1.000
_cell.length_c   1.000
_cell.angle_alpha   90.00
_cell.angle_beta   90.00
_cell.angle_gamma   90.00
#
_symmetry.space_group_name_H-M   'P 1'
#
loop_
_entity.id
_entity.type
_entity.pdbx_description
1 polymer ?
#
loop_
_entity_poly.entity_id
_entity_poly.type
_entity_poly.pdbx_seq_one_letter_code
_entity_poly.pdbx_strand_id
1 'polypeptide(L)'
;MPLTMCDISDSPYQGYIYSCWVDQRNGTSDTDVFFSLSTDGGEAWSPALRVNDDNTTRHQFFPWMTIDQTTGIIWGVFYDRRNTTGSATDVYVVKSTDGGESFENFKVSESSFTPTSSVFFSDYSNIAAWDKKIYPIWSRLQSGQLSVWITIIEDTVTVPIEFTQFSASVYSGNVMLE
;
A
#
# COMPACT_ATOMS: atom_id res chain seq x y z
N MET A 1 10.63 -0.52 -6.07
CA MET A 1 10.35 -1.64 -6.97
C MET A 1 9.09 -1.28 -7.76
N PRO A 2 9.12 -1.32 -9.09
CA PRO A 2 7.92 -1.14 -9.90
C PRO A 2 7.06 -2.40 -9.88
N LEU A 3 5.76 -2.23 -10.05
CA LEU A 3 4.80 -3.31 -10.24
C LEU A 3 3.80 -2.95 -11.34
N THR A 4 3.21 -3.96 -11.94
CA THR A 4 2.15 -3.80 -12.94
C THR A 4 0.96 -4.69 -12.59
N MET A 5 -0.23 -4.24 -12.96
CA MET A 5 -1.49 -4.96 -12.77
C MET A 5 -2.36 -4.79 -14.01
N CYS A 6 -3.28 -5.71 -14.22
CA CYS A 6 -4.31 -5.59 -15.26
C CYS A 6 -5.68 -5.79 -14.62
N ASP A 7 -6.64 -4.94 -14.98
CA ASP A 7 -8.03 -5.13 -14.60
C ASP A 7 -8.67 -6.18 -15.53
N ILE A 8 -9.06 -7.30 -14.94
CA ILE A 8 -9.79 -8.39 -15.61
C ILE A 8 -11.20 -8.54 -15.04
N SER A 9 -11.65 -7.57 -14.22
CA SER A 9 -13.00 -7.52 -13.67
C SER A 9 -14.04 -7.15 -14.74
N ASP A 10 -15.31 -7.22 -14.38
CA ASP A 10 -16.41 -6.71 -15.22
C ASP A 10 -16.66 -5.19 -15.00
N SER A 11 -15.69 -4.47 -14.46
CA SER A 11 -15.78 -3.03 -14.25
C SER A 11 -15.70 -2.23 -15.57
N PRO A 12 -16.04 -0.93 -15.56
CA PRO A 12 -15.81 -0.05 -16.72
C PRO A 12 -14.33 0.07 -17.13
N TYR A 13 -13.41 -0.38 -16.30
CA TYR A 13 -11.96 -0.29 -16.51
C TYR A 13 -11.34 -1.62 -16.97
N GLN A 14 -12.16 -2.59 -17.34
CA GLN A 14 -11.69 -3.88 -17.85
C GLN A 14 -10.68 -3.69 -18.98
N GLY A 15 -9.54 -4.38 -18.88
CA GLY A 15 -8.45 -4.29 -19.85
C GLY A 15 -7.45 -3.14 -19.60
N TYR A 16 -7.70 -2.26 -18.65
CA TYR A 16 -6.72 -1.24 -18.25
C TYR A 16 -5.49 -1.91 -17.63
N ILE A 17 -4.32 -1.37 -17.95
CA ILE A 17 -3.06 -1.78 -17.38
C ILE A 17 -2.55 -0.65 -16.49
N TYR A 18 -2.12 -0.99 -15.31
CA TYR A 18 -1.63 -0.06 -14.31
C TYR A 18 -0.18 -0.33 -13.97
N SER A 19 0.58 0.74 -13.74
CA SER A 19 1.94 0.67 -13.24
C SER A 19 2.07 1.55 -11.99
N CYS A 20 2.77 1.03 -10.98
CA CYS A 20 3.06 1.75 -9.74
C CYS A 20 4.52 1.62 -9.39
N TRP A 21 5.13 2.71 -8.93
CA TRP A 21 6.54 2.75 -8.52
C TRP A 21 6.78 3.87 -7.50
N VAL A 22 8.01 3.96 -7.01
CA VAL A 22 8.49 5.10 -6.23
C VAL A 22 9.66 5.76 -6.94
N ASP A 23 9.71 7.07 -6.88
CA ASP A 23 10.87 7.84 -7.32
C ASP A 23 11.02 9.16 -6.54
N GLN A 24 12.09 9.90 -6.81
CA GLN A 24 12.49 11.13 -6.13
C GLN A 24 12.40 12.34 -7.03
N ARG A 25 11.45 12.38 -7.99
CA ARG A 25 11.31 13.51 -8.92
C ARG A 25 11.01 14.84 -8.23
N ASN A 26 10.44 14.80 -7.03
CA ASN A 26 10.10 15.98 -6.24
C ASN A 26 11.24 16.46 -5.33
N GLY A 27 12.28 15.64 -5.12
CA GLY A 27 13.46 16.00 -4.32
C GLY A 27 14.28 14.79 -3.87
N THR A 28 15.57 15.00 -3.61
CA THR A 28 16.49 13.90 -3.22
C THR A 28 16.18 13.28 -1.86
N SER A 29 15.39 13.95 -1.02
CA SER A 29 14.91 13.48 0.28
C SER A 29 13.39 13.30 0.30
N ASP A 30 12.76 13.26 -0.88
CA ASP A 30 11.32 13.23 -1.08
C ASP A 30 10.98 12.10 -2.05
N THR A 31 10.76 10.91 -1.49
CA THR A 31 10.36 9.73 -2.26
C THR A 31 8.86 9.59 -2.18
N ASP A 32 8.19 9.68 -3.32
CA ASP A 32 6.74 9.55 -3.45
C ASP A 32 6.36 8.26 -4.18
N VAL A 33 5.13 7.82 -3.99
CA VAL A 33 4.49 6.75 -4.78
C VAL A 33 3.82 7.36 -6.00
N PHE A 34 4.17 6.83 -7.18
CA PHE A 34 3.60 7.24 -8.45
C PHE A 34 2.85 6.11 -9.13
N PHE A 35 1.90 6.51 -9.96
CA PHE A 35 1.01 5.62 -10.69
C PHE A 35 0.82 6.13 -12.12
N SER A 36 0.61 5.23 -13.05
CA SER A 36 0.25 5.53 -14.44
C SER A 36 -0.63 4.41 -14.98
N LEU A 37 -1.52 4.73 -15.89
CA LEU A 37 -2.42 3.77 -16.52
C LEU A 37 -2.31 3.81 -18.05
N SER A 38 -2.62 2.69 -18.65
CA SER A 38 -2.79 2.54 -20.09
C SER A 38 -4.17 1.94 -20.36
N THR A 39 -4.85 2.46 -21.37
CA THR A 39 -6.18 2.02 -21.81
C THR A 39 -6.14 1.31 -23.18
N ASP A 40 -4.95 1.16 -23.76
CA ASP A 40 -4.72 0.69 -25.14
C ASP A 40 -3.75 -0.50 -25.22
N GLY A 41 -3.66 -1.29 -24.15
CA GLY A 41 -2.79 -2.47 -24.11
C GLY A 41 -1.31 -2.16 -23.87
N GLY A 42 -1.00 -0.98 -23.36
CA GLY A 42 0.37 -0.55 -23.03
C GLY A 42 1.06 0.26 -24.13
N GLU A 43 0.36 0.63 -25.20
CA GLU A 43 0.93 1.45 -26.28
C GLU A 43 1.17 2.91 -25.82
N ALA A 44 0.24 3.47 -25.06
CA ALA A 44 0.37 4.77 -24.43
C ALA A 44 0.10 4.72 -22.94
N TRP A 45 0.73 5.61 -22.18
CA TRP A 45 0.59 5.72 -20.73
C TRP A 45 0.19 7.13 -20.32
N SER A 46 -0.66 7.24 -19.33
CA SER A 46 -1.02 8.52 -18.73
C SER A 46 0.21 9.20 -18.12
N PRO A 47 0.19 10.54 -17.95
CA PRO A 47 1.14 11.21 -17.09
C PRO A 47 1.16 10.57 -15.69
N ALA A 48 2.34 10.54 -15.06
CA ALA A 48 2.48 10.00 -13.72
C ALA A 48 1.65 10.81 -12.71
N LEU A 49 0.75 10.13 -12.00
CA LEU A 49 -0.03 10.67 -10.89
C LEU A 49 0.66 10.33 -9.57
N ARG A 50 0.78 11.29 -8.66
CA ARG A 50 1.22 11.02 -7.29
C ARG A 50 0.07 10.41 -6.49
N VAL A 51 0.31 9.26 -5.87
CA VAL A 51 -0.70 8.49 -5.13
C VAL A 51 -0.86 8.99 -3.69
N ASN A 52 0.28 9.30 -3.03
CA ASN A 52 0.23 9.86 -1.69
C ASN A 52 -0.22 11.33 -1.75
N ASP A 53 -1.16 11.68 -0.88
CA ASP A 53 -1.87 12.96 -0.86
C ASP A 53 -1.28 13.99 0.12
N ASP A 54 -0.17 13.66 0.78
CA ASP A 54 0.48 14.55 1.73
C ASP A 54 1.20 15.72 1.04
N ASN A 55 1.41 16.81 1.80
CA ASN A 55 2.14 18.00 1.36
C ASN A 55 3.52 18.11 2.04
N THR A 56 4.06 17.00 2.51
CA THR A 56 5.37 16.96 3.17
C THR A 56 6.47 16.58 2.17
N THR A 57 7.71 16.69 2.58
CA THR A 57 8.88 16.15 1.86
C THR A 57 9.38 14.86 2.55
N ARG A 58 8.46 14.10 3.11
CA ARG A 58 8.75 12.87 3.83
C ARG A 58 8.61 11.68 2.89
N HIS A 59 9.36 10.61 3.17
CA HIS A 59 9.41 9.44 2.30
C HIS A 59 8.17 8.57 2.37
N GLN A 60 7.67 8.16 1.19
CA GLN A 60 6.79 7.01 1.00
C GLN A 60 7.57 5.94 0.21
N PHE A 61 7.44 4.67 0.61
CA PHE A 61 8.27 3.61 0.03
C PHE A 61 7.64 2.21 0.15
N PHE A 62 8.17 1.27 -0.62
CA PHE A 62 7.73 -0.12 -0.73
C PHE A 62 6.23 -0.26 -1.02
N PRO A 63 5.72 0.37 -2.08
CA PRO A 63 4.33 0.21 -2.45
C PRO A 63 4.06 -1.19 -2.97
N TRP A 64 2.84 -1.65 -2.72
CA TRP A 64 2.24 -2.75 -3.42
C TRP A 64 0.79 -2.41 -3.73
N MET A 65 0.30 -2.83 -4.90
CA MET A 65 -1.08 -2.60 -5.30
C MET A 65 -1.72 -3.87 -5.83
N THR A 66 -3.03 -3.92 -5.75
CA THR A 66 -3.89 -4.97 -6.29
C THR A 66 -5.20 -4.37 -6.78
N ILE A 67 -5.95 -5.15 -7.54
CA ILE A 67 -7.31 -4.83 -7.95
C ILE A 67 -8.22 -5.88 -7.32
N ASP A 68 -9.29 -5.44 -6.69
CA ASP A 68 -10.40 -6.33 -6.38
C ASP A 68 -11.14 -6.67 -7.67
N GLN A 69 -10.86 -7.85 -8.21
CA GLN A 69 -11.40 -8.30 -9.49
C GLN A 69 -12.92 -8.56 -9.48
N THR A 70 -13.58 -8.41 -8.34
CA THR A 70 -15.04 -8.46 -8.24
C THR A 70 -15.70 -7.07 -8.38
N THR A 71 -14.92 -6.00 -8.14
CA THR A 71 -15.43 -4.63 -8.12
C THR A 71 -14.71 -3.68 -9.06
N GLY A 72 -13.50 -4.01 -9.52
CA GLY A 72 -12.61 -3.13 -10.27
C GLY A 72 -11.92 -2.05 -9.41
N ILE A 73 -12.11 -2.08 -8.10
CA ILE A 73 -11.49 -1.11 -7.18
C ILE A 73 -10.01 -1.42 -7.03
N ILE A 74 -9.18 -0.39 -7.18
CA ILE A 74 -7.73 -0.48 -6.98
C ILE A 74 -7.42 -0.20 -5.50
N TRP A 75 -6.60 -1.06 -4.91
CA TRP A 75 -6.11 -0.93 -3.55
C TRP A 75 -4.59 -0.95 -3.53
N GLY A 76 -4.00 -0.15 -2.65
CA GLY A 76 -2.55 -0.15 -2.46
C GLY A 76 -2.16 -0.03 -1.01
N VAL A 77 -0.95 -0.47 -0.67
CA VAL A 77 -0.33 -0.34 0.64
C VAL A 77 1.10 0.18 0.46
N PHE A 78 1.53 1.06 1.35
CA PHE A 78 2.91 1.55 1.40
C PHE A 78 3.29 2.04 2.79
N TYR A 79 4.60 2.12 3.04
CA TYR A 79 5.14 2.78 4.22
C TYR A 79 5.20 4.28 4.03
N ASP A 80 4.88 5.04 5.08
CA ASP A 80 4.73 6.48 5.02
C ASP A 80 5.32 7.16 6.27
N ARG A 81 6.00 8.25 6.06
CA ARG A 81 6.62 9.06 7.13
C ARG A 81 6.00 10.45 7.28
N ARG A 82 4.89 10.74 6.60
CA ARG A 82 4.25 12.07 6.59
C ARG A 82 3.96 12.64 7.98
N ASN A 83 3.55 11.82 8.92
CA ASN A 83 3.15 12.24 10.28
C ASN A 83 4.20 11.93 11.35
N THR A 84 5.42 11.59 10.95
CA THR A 84 6.46 11.11 11.87
C THR A 84 7.73 11.94 11.79
N THR A 85 8.62 11.76 12.75
CA THR A 85 9.94 12.39 12.78
C THR A 85 11.04 11.33 12.62
N GLY A 86 12.19 11.74 12.08
CA GLY A 86 13.31 10.82 11.85
C GLY A 86 12.96 9.68 10.92
N SER A 87 13.23 8.45 11.33
CA SER A 87 12.94 7.23 10.59
C SER A 87 11.68 6.49 11.06
N ALA A 88 10.92 7.07 11.99
CA ALA A 88 9.63 6.51 12.38
C ALA A 88 8.69 6.44 11.17
N THR A 89 7.93 5.38 11.10
CA THR A 89 7.21 4.97 9.89
C THR A 89 5.82 4.47 10.26
N ASP A 90 4.84 4.88 9.49
CA ASP A 90 3.47 4.39 9.51
C ASP A 90 3.20 3.52 8.26
N VAL A 91 2.04 2.86 8.22
CA VAL A 91 1.54 2.16 7.05
C VAL A 91 0.23 2.78 6.62
N TYR A 92 0.15 3.08 5.33
CA TYR A 92 -1.04 3.62 4.69
C TYR A 92 -1.58 2.65 3.65
N VAL A 93 -2.89 2.67 3.51
CA VAL A 93 -3.61 2.02 2.42
C VAL A 93 -4.23 3.11 1.57
N VAL A 94 -4.32 2.86 0.28
CA VAL A 94 -5.00 3.73 -0.67
C VAL A 94 -6.07 2.97 -1.44
N LYS A 95 -7.10 3.70 -1.86
CA LYS A 95 -8.23 3.20 -2.62
C LYS A 95 -8.50 4.12 -3.80
N SER A 96 -8.75 3.55 -4.97
CA SER A 96 -9.29 4.24 -6.13
C SER A 96 -10.53 3.51 -6.63
N THR A 97 -11.62 4.27 -6.83
CA THR A 97 -12.89 3.76 -7.36
C THR A 97 -13.18 4.27 -8.77
N ASP A 98 -12.27 5.06 -9.33
CA ASP A 98 -12.39 5.77 -10.60
C ASP A 98 -11.37 5.31 -11.66
N GLY A 99 -10.87 4.06 -11.53
CA GLY A 99 -9.92 3.49 -12.48
C GLY A 99 -8.51 4.07 -12.37
N GLY A 100 -8.15 4.67 -11.23
CA GLY A 100 -6.83 5.22 -10.97
C GLY A 100 -6.70 6.71 -11.29
N GLU A 101 -7.81 7.43 -11.50
CA GLU A 101 -7.79 8.88 -11.70
C GLU A 101 -7.52 9.63 -10.39
N SER A 102 -7.97 9.09 -9.26
CA SER A 102 -7.69 9.62 -7.92
C SER A 102 -7.55 8.52 -6.88
N PHE A 103 -6.91 8.86 -5.73
CA PHE A 103 -6.68 7.94 -4.62
C PHE A 103 -7.05 8.58 -3.29
N GLU A 104 -7.86 7.88 -2.50
CA GLU A 104 -8.07 8.17 -1.09
C GLU A 104 -6.99 7.50 -0.25
N ASN A 105 -6.43 8.19 0.74
CA ASN A 105 -5.34 7.71 1.57
C ASN A 105 -5.78 7.59 3.04
N PHE A 106 -5.50 6.47 3.70
CA PHE A 106 -5.83 6.29 5.10
C PHE A 106 -4.78 5.43 5.82
N LYS A 107 -4.45 5.86 7.05
CA LYS A 107 -3.50 5.16 7.90
C LYS A 107 -4.13 3.87 8.44
N VAL A 108 -3.36 2.77 8.37
CA VAL A 108 -3.78 1.45 8.89
C VAL A 108 -2.92 0.95 10.04
N SER A 109 -1.72 1.48 10.22
CA SER A 109 -0.90 1.15 11.38
C SER A 109 -1.45 1.81 12.65
N GLU A 110 -1.66 1.02 13.69
CA GLU A 110 -2.11 1.49 15.01
C GLU A 110 -1.16 2.52 15.63
N SER A 111 0.13 2.25 15.52
CA SER A 111 1.19 3.13 15.97
C SER A 111 2.38 3.07 15.03
N SER A 112 3.15 4.16 14.99
CA SER A 112 4.39 4.23 14.24
C SER A 112 5.44 3.29 14.82
N PHE A 113 6.35 2.81 13.99
CA PHE A 113 7.51 2.02 14.38
C PHE A 113 8.78 2.56 13.73
N THR A 114 9.94 2.24 14.29
CA THR A 114 11.20 2.78 13.79
C THR A 114 12.11 1.68 13.29
N PRO A 115 12.27 1.54 11.96
CA PRO A 115 13.30 0.67 11.39
C PRO A 115 14.70 1.09 11.85
N THR A 116 15.55 0.11 12.14
CA THR A 116 16.94 0.33 12.54
C THR A 116 17.90 -0.32 11.54
N SER A 117 19.08 0.25 11.35
CA SER A 117 20.08 -0.29 10.43
C SER A 117 20.68 -1.63 10.87
N SER A 118 20.48 -2.03 12.13
CA SER A 118 21.00 -3.29 12.67
C SER A 118 20.12 -4.50 12.37
N VAL A 119 18.90 -4.29 11.92
CA VAL A 119 17.95 -5.35 11.56
C VAL A 119 17.49 -5.12 10.14
N PHE A 120 17.62 -6.13 9.27
CA PHE A 120 17.07 -6.08 7.93
C PHE A 120 15.56 -5.90 8.04
N PHE A 121 15.11 -4.74 7.61
CA PHE A 121 13.70 -4.38 7.57
C PHE A 121 13.19 -4.64 6.16
N SER A 122 12.49 -5.71 5.97
CA SER A 122 11.75 -6.14 4.79
C SER A 122 11.83 -5.24 3.52
N ASP A 123 12.03 -5.86 2.36
CA ASP A 123 11.96 -5.16 1.06
C ASP A 123 10.52 -5.13 0.49
N TYR A 124 9.57 -5.79 1.14
CA TYR A 124 8.25 -6.03 0.57
C TYR A 124 7.14 -5.79 1.58
N SER A 125 6.08 -5.16 1.10
CA SER A 125 4.71 -5.25 1.59
C SER A 125 3.88 -6.00 0.54
N ASN A 126 2.66 -6.35 0.86
CA ASN A 126 1.71 -6.92 -0.11
C ASN A 126 0.29 -6.54 0.27
N ILE A 127 -0.63 -6.64 -0.67
CA ILE A 127 -2.05 -6.45 -0.44
C ILE A 127 -2.83 -7.37 -1.38
N ALA A 128 -3.81 -8.08 -0.83
CA ALA A 128 -4.78 -8.84 -1.60
C ALA A 128 -6.17 -8.22 -1.41
N ALA A 129 -7.02 -8.31 -2.42
CA ALA A 129 -8.40 -7.85 -2.35
C ALA A 129 -9.32 -8.84 -3.08
N TRP A 130 -10.45 -9.15 -2.46
CA TRP A 130 -11.48 -10.01 -3.03
C TRP A 130 -12.82 -9.76 -2.36
N ASP A 131 -13.85 -9.53 -3.16
CA ASP A 131 -15.24 -9.37 -2.72
C ASP A 131 -15.37 -8.34 -1.57
N LYS A 132 -14.79 -7.14 -1.80
CA LYS A 132 -14.77 -6.01 -0.85
C LYS A 132 -14.04 -6.27 0.46
N LYS A 133 -13.26 -7.33 0.54
CA LYS A 133 -12.35 -7.60 1.66
C LYS A 133 -10.91 -7.39 1.21
N ILE A 134 -10.19 -6.61 1.98
CA ILE A 134 -8.84 -6.17 1.65
C ILE A 134 -7.90 -6.59 2.77
N TYR A 135 -6.76 -7.16 2.40
CA TYR A 135 -5.80 -7.79 3.30
C TYR A 135 -4.39 -7.21 3.06
N PRO A 136 -4.11 -5.98 3.48
CA PRO A 136 -2.74 -5.47 3.45
C PRO A 136 -1.88 -6.19 4.49
N ILE A 137 -0.67 -6.59 4.10
CA ILE A 137 0.32 -7.26 4.93
C ILE A 137 1.65 -6.49 4.87
N TRP A 138 2.29 -6.31 6.01
CA TRP A 138 3.54 -5.57 6.10
C TRP A 138 4.43 -6.08 7.21
N SER A 139 5.72 -5.76 7.12
CA SER A 139 6.68 -5.99 8.20
C SER A 139 6.70 -4.81 9.15
N ARG A 140 6.85 -5.08 10.42
CA ARG A 140 7.00 -4.08 11.49
C ARG A 140 8.19 -4.42 12.36
N LEU A 141 9.03 -3.42 12.61
CA LEU A 141 10.14 -3.54 13.56
C LEU A 141 9.82 -2.78 14.82
N GLN A 142 9.70 -3.48 15.94
CA GLN A 142 9.45 -2.86 17.25
C GLN A 142 10.39 -3.44 18.30
N SER A 143 11.09 -2.57 19.03
CA SER A 143 12.04 -2.97 20.07
C SER A 143 13.11 -3.98 19.60
N GLY A 144 13.56 -3.84 18.33
CA GLY A 144 14.54 -4.74 17.72
C GLY A 144 13.98 -6.09 17.25
N GLN A 145 12.68 -6.33 17.38
CA GLN A 145 11.99 -7.53 16.91
C GLN A 145 11.24 -7.24 15.62
N LEU A 146 11.47 -8.07 14.62
CA LEU A 146 10.74 -8.04 13.36
C LEU A 146 9.50 -8.93 13.48
N SER A 147 8.36 -8.39 13.07
CA SER A 147 7.07 -9.10 13.04
C SER A 147 6.35 -8.79 11.74
N VAL A 148 5.43 -9.67 11.35
CA VAL A 148 4.54 -9.48 10.20
C VAL A 148 3.16 -9.12 10.72
N TRP A 149 2.57 -8.08 10.13
CA TRP A 149 1.28 -7.55 10.51
C TRP A 149 0.33 -7.61 9.32
N ILE A 150 -0.91 -7.87 9.59
CA ILE A 150 -2.01 -7.85 8.62
C ILE A 150 -3.19 -7.10 9.25
N THR A 151 -3.96 -6.40 8.45
CA THR A 151 -5.29 -5.92 8.84
C THR A 151 -6.33 -6.42 7.86
N ILE A 152 -7.56 -6.51 8.28
CA ILE A 152 -8.70 -6.84 7.43
C ILE A 152 -9.55 -5.58 7.31
N ILE A 153 -9.76 -5.13 6.07
CA ILE A 153 -10.60 -3.98 5.77
C ILE A 153 -11.81 -4.52 4.99
N GLU A 154 -13.00 -4.21 5.46
CA GLU A 154 -14.25 -4.48 4.75
C GLU A 154 -14.74 -3.18 4.09
N ASP A 155 -14.76 -3.16 2.75
CA ASP A 155 -15.23 -2.00 1.98
C ASP A 155 -16.76 -2.00 1.94
N THR A 156 -17.36 -1.56 3.04
CA THR A 156 -18.82 -1.41 3.16
C THR A 156 -19.19 0.04 2.88
N VAL A 157 -20.14 0.25 2.00
CA VAL A 157 -20.56 1.58 1.49
C VAL A 157 -21.14 2.52 2.57
N THR A 158 -21.31 2.08 3.84
CA THR A 158 -22.08 2.84 4.83
C THR A 158 -21.68 2.69 6.31
N VAL A 159 -20.52 2.12 6.67
CA VAL A 159 -20.16 1.96 8.09
C VAL A 159 -18.68 2.31 8.32
N PRO A 160 -18.32 2.90 9.47
CA PRO A 160 -16.93 3.11 9.83
C PRO A 160 -16.13 1.81 9.71
N ILE A 161 -14.93 1.90 9.19
CA ILE A 161 -14.04 0.76 9.00
C ILE A 161 -13.74 0.16 10.38
N GLU A 162 -14.24 -1.06 10.64
CA GLU A 162 -13.78 -1.85 11.77
C GLU A 162 -12.51 -2.58 11.37
N PHE A 163 -11.41 -2.26 12.04
CA PHE A 163 -10.13 -2.94 11.84
C PHE A 163 -10.07 -4.15 12.79
N THR A 164 -10.05 -5.34 12.23
CA THR A 164 -9.66 -6.53 12.98
C THR A 164 -8.19 -6.77 12.75
N GLN A 165 -7.39 -6.67 13.80
CA GLN A 165 -5.95 -6.84 13.72
C GLN A 165 -5.57 -8.28 14.03
N PHE A 166 -4.71 -8.82 13.19
CA PHE A 166 -4.07 -10.11 13.40
C PHE A 166 -2.56 -9.91 13.44
N SER A 167 -1.90 -10.44 14.45
CA SER A 167 -0.43 -10.43 14.52
C SER A 167 0.11 -11.85 14.55
N ALA A 168 1.16 -12.09 13.77
CA ALA A 168 1.93 -13.32 13.83
C ALA A 168 3.33 -13.00 14.36
N SER A 169 3.77 -13.67 15.41
CA SER A 169 5.13 -13.57 15.91
C SER A 169 5.89 -14.88 15.69
N VAL A 170 7.15 -14.78 15.27
CA VAL A 170 8.04 -15.94 15.20
C VAL A 170 8.78 -16.05 16.52
N TYR A 171 8.51 -17.10 17.27
CA TYR A 171 9.24 -17.41 18.47
C TYR A 171 9.87 -18.80 18.36
N SER A 172 11.18 -18.89 18.53
CA SER A 172 11.95 -20.16 18.48
C SER A 172 11.72 -21.00 17.22
N GLY A 173 11.54 -20.37 16.05
CA GLY A 173 11.36 -21.05 14.78
C GLY A 173 9.95 -21.54 14.47
N ASN A 174 9.00 -21.29 15.37
CA ASN A 174 7.57 -21.58 15.14
C ASN A 174 6.78 -20.28 14.95
N VAL A 175 5.84 -20.29 14.01
CA VAL A 175 4.88 -19.20 13.81
C VAL A 175 3.72 -19.45 14.76
N MET A 176 3.49 -18.52 15.68
CA MET A 176 2.29 -18.53 16.53
C MET A 176 1.31 -17.50 15.95
N LEU A 177 0.09 -17.95 15.71
CA LEU A 177 -1.04 -17.13 15.26
C LEU A 177 -1.90 -16.85 16.50
N GLU A 178 -2.10 -15.60 16.86
CA GLU A 178 -3.02 -15.16 17.91
C GLU A 178 -4.12 -14.27 17.34
#